data_02eb9d9539121a84cca3ccbc3ef0ff82
#
_entry.id   02eb9d9539121a84cca3ccbc3ef0ff82
#
_cell.length_a   1.000
_cell.length_b   1.000
_cell.length_c   1.000
_cell.angle_alpha   90.00
_cell.angle_beta   90.00
_cell.angle_gamma   90.00
#
_symmetry.space_group_name_H-M   'P 1'
#
loop_
_entity.id
_entity.type
_entity.pdbx_description
1 polymer ?
#
loop_
_entity_poly.entity_id
_entity_poly.type
_entity_poly.pdbx_seq_one_letter_code
_entity_poly.pdbx_strand_id
1 'polypeptide(L)'
;GVIGAISPWNYPLLMAAWKVAPALAAGNCVVLKPSEKAPLSCIKLAHLFVEAGGPPGVFNVVTGYGQDAGKRLALHPDVAKISFTGSTGVGKQLMIYAGESNLKRVALETGGKSPQIFMPDLADMDAAVDRAIMGIFDNAGQVCNAGSRLLVHADIHEDFVARFVKRAGELYT
;
A
#
# COMPACT_ATOMS: atom_id res chain seq x y z
N GLY A 1 22.00 4.71 6.94
CA GLY A 1 21.35 4.57 8.25
C GLY A 1 20.41 3.38 8.28
N VAL A 2 19.60 3.23 9.34
CA VAL A 2 18.59 2.18 9.44
C VAL A 2 17.22 2.73 9.06
N ILE A 3 16.57 2.06 8.13
CA ILE A 3 15.21 2.39 7.69
C ILE A 3 14.23 1.37 8.28
N GLY A 4 13.28 1.83 9.05
CA GLY A 4 12.12 1.04 9.46
C GLY A 4 11.06 1.05 8.36
N ALA A 5 10.74 -0.11 7.79
CA ALA A 5 9.71 -0.27 6.77
C ALA A 5 8.52 -1.03 7.36
N ILE A 6 7.30 -0.54 7.14
CA ILE A 6 6.08 -1.20 7.60
C ILE A 6 5.15 -1.34 6.40
N SER A 7 4.81 -2.59 6.04
CA SER A 7 4.00 -2.90 4.86
C SER A 7 2.63 -3.50 5.22
N PRO A 8 1.60 -3.23 4.40
CA PRO A 8 0.23 -3.71 4.61
C PRO A 8 0.05 -5.16 4.14
N TRP A 9 -1.17 -5.66 4.25
CA TRP A 9 -1.56 -7.03 3.92
C TRP A 9 -2.12 -7.21 2.51
N ASN A 10 -2.59 -6.15 1.86
CA ASN A 10 -3.30 -6.23 0.58
C ASN A 10 -2.39 -6.48 -0.63
N TYR A 11 -1.17 -5.95 -0.62
CA TYR A 11 -0.11 -6.23 -1.60
C TYR A 11 1.23 -6.41 -0.87
N PRO A 12 1.38 -7.48 -0.07
CA PRO A 12 2.48 -7.59 0.90
C PRO A 12 3.86 -7.52 0.26
N LEU A 13 4.11 -8.28 -0.81
CA LEU A 13 5.40 -8.30 -1.48
C LEU A 13 5.69 -6.99 -2.25
N LEU A 14 4.70 -6.49 -2.99
CA LEU A 14 4.84 -5.26 -3.76
C LEU A 14 5.14 -4.07 -2.84
N MET A 15 4.36 -3.92 -1.78
CA MET A 15 4.54 -2.81 -0.83
C MET A 15 5.84 -2.93 -0.02
N ALA A 16 6.31 -4.14 0.24
CA ALA A 16 7.64 -4.37 0.81
C ALA A 16 8.73 -3.94 -0.17
N ALA A 17 8.67 -4.39 -1.43
CA ALA A 17 9.65 -4.09 -2.46
C ALA A 17 9.79 -2.57 -2.70
N TRP A 18 8.69 -1.82 -2.75
CA TRP A 18 8.69 -0.36 -2.91
C TRP A 18 9.42 0.39 -1.79
N LYS A 19 9.57 -0.21 -0.62
CA LYS A 19 10.27 0.36 0.53
C LYS A 19 11.70 -0.15 0.63
N VAL A 20 11.88 -1.44 0.46
CA VAL A 20 13.16 -2.13 0.65
C VAL A 20 14.13 -1.80 -0.48
N ALA A 21 13.71 -1.92 -1.75
CA ALA A 21 14.59 -1.73 -2.88
C ALA A 21 15.25 -0.34 -2.93
N PRO A 22 14.53 0.78 -2.85
CA PRO A 22 15.17 2.10 -2.85
C PRO A 22 16.01 2.36 -1.60
N ALA A 23 15.64 1.80 -0.44
CA ALA A 23 16.42 1.94 0.77
C ALA A 23 17.79 1.24 0.67
N LEU A 24 17.80 0.01 0.15
CA LEU A 24 19.04 -0.76 -0.09
C LEU A 24 19.89 -0.11 -1.18
N ALA A 25 19.28 0.32 -2.29
CA ALA A 25 19.98 1.01 -3.38
C ALA A 25 20.68 2.30 -2.91
N ALA A 26 20.13 2.96 -1.89
CA ALA A 26 20.73 4.14 -1.26
C ALA A 26 21.75 3.80 -0.14
N GLY A 27 22.16 2.54 0.00
CA GLY A 27 23.17 2.09 0.96
C GLY A 27 22.67 2.05 2.41
N ASN A 28 21.37 1.87 2.66
CA ASN A 28 20.81 1.76 4.01
C ASN A 28 20.60 0.31 4.41
N CYS A 29 20.59 0.06 5.73
CA CYS A 29 20.03 -1.16 6.29
C CYS A 29 18.52 -1.01 6.47
N VAL A 30 17.79 -2.13 6.35
CA VAL A 30 16.33 -2.14 6.44
C VAL A 30 15.86 -3.14 7.49
N VAL A 31 14.96 -2.71 8.35
CA VAL A 31 14.14 -3.56 9.20
C VAL A 31 12.70 -3.46 8.73
N LEU A 32 12.20 -4.51 8.08
CA LEU A 32 10.84 -4.60 7.55
C LEU A 32 9.93 -5.30 8.55
N LYS A 33 8.83 -4.64 8.94
CA LYS A 33 7.71 -5.25 9.64
C LYS A 33 6.54 -5.40 8.66
N PRO A 34 6.29 -6.59 8.10
CA PRO A 34 5.09 -6.84 7.30
C PRO A 34 3.85 -6.90 8.19
N SER A 35 2.66 -6.83 7.58
CA SER A 35 1.43 -7.14 8.30
C SER A 35 1.47 -8.56 8.85
N GLU A 36 0.96 -8.74 10.07
CA GLU A 36 0.78 -10.05 10.71
C GLU A 36 -0.14 -10.99 9.91
N LYS A 37 -1.00 -10.43 9.05
CA LYS A 37 -1.92 -11.20 8.19
C LYS A 37 -1.25 -11.82 6.96
N ALA A 38 -0.12 -11.25 6.49
CA ALA A 38 0.53 -11.68 5.25
C ALA A 38 2.07 -11.54 5.31
N PRO A 39 2.77 -12.19 6.26
CA PRO A 39 4.21 -11.99 6.44
C PRO A 39 5.08 -12.90 5.55
N LEU A 40 4.55 -14.03 5.05
CA LEU A 40 5.36 -15.10 4.50
C LEU A 40 6.17 -14.70 3.26
N SER A 41 5.59 -13.96 2.33
CA SER A 41 6.29 -13.49 1.13
C SER A 41 7.43 -12.52 1.47
N CYS A 42 7.27 -11.71 2.52
CA CYS A 42 8.32 -10.80 2.98
C CYS A 42 9.48 -11.54 3.66
N ILE A 43 9.18 -12.59 4.44
CA ILE A 43 10.17 -13.48 5.03
C ILE A 43 10.97 -14.16 3.92
N LYS A 44 10.28 -14.75 2.92
CA LYS A 44 10.95 -15.38 1.78
C LYS A 44 11.82 -14.39 1.01
N LEU A 45 11.38 -13.14 0.84
CA LEU A 45 12.17 -12.09 0.19
C LEU A 45 13.50 -11.86 0.92
N ALA A 46 13.49 -11.82 2.27
CA ALA A 46 14.73 -11.65 3.04
C ALA A 46 15.69 -12.84 2.89
N HIS A 47 15.18 -14.06 2.84
CA HIS A 47 16.00 -15.26 2.54
C HIS A 47 16.61 -15.17 1.13
N LEU A 48 15.80 -14.84 0.12
CA LEU A 48 16.28 -14.67 -1.25
C LEU A 48 17.33 -13.57 -1.39
N PHE A 49 17.23 -12.49 -0.61
CA PHE A 49 18.24 -11.44 -0.58
C PHE A 49 19.62 -11.98 -0.15
N VAL A 50 19.67 -12.80 0.90
CA VAL A 50 20.91 -13.42 1.37
C VAL A 50 21.40 -14.48 0.38
N GLU A 51 20.52 -15.34 -0.14
CA GLU A 51 20.85 -16.34 -1.18
C GLU A 51 21.45 -15.69 -2.43
N ALA A 52 21.01 -14.48 -2.79
CA ALA A 52 21.54 -13.71 -3.91
C ALA A 52 22.86 -12.97 -3.60
N GLY A 53 23.46 -13.18 -2.44
CA GLY A 53 24.73 -12.57 -2.03
C GLY A 53 24.57 -11.24 -1.29
N GLY A 54 23.36 -10.86 -0.88
CA GLY A 54 23.14 -9.69 -0.02
C GLY A 54 23.81 -9.91 1.36
N PRO A 55 24.50 -8.90 1.91
CA PRO A 55 25.18 -9.05 3.19
C PRO A 55 24.19 -9.36 4.33
N PRO A 56 24.48 -10.32 5.21
CA PRO A 56 23.68 -10.57 6.41
C PRO A 56 23.50 -9.32 7.27
N GLY A 57 22.29 -9.13 7.80
CA GLY A 57 21.98 -7.99 8.67
C GLY A 57 21.64 -6.69 7.94
N VAL A 58 21.82 -6.61 6.62
CA VAL A 58 21.45 -5.42 5.83
C VAL A 58 19.94 -5.36 5.56
N PHE A 59 19.30 -6.49 5.31
CA PHE A 59 17.85 -6.60 5.20
C PHE A 59 17.32 -7.63 6.19
N ASN A 60 16.46 -7.17 7.10
CA ASN A 60 15.90 -7.97 8.17
C ASN A 60 14.38 -7.88 8.17
N VAL A 61 13.69 -8.98 8.49
CA VAL A 61 12.25 -9.00 8.66
C VAL A 61 11.90 -9.35 10.10
N VAL A 62 11.08 -8.52 10.73
CA VAL A 62 10.54 -8.75 12.07
C VAL A 62 9.03 -8.90 11.98
N THR A 63 8.49 -9.99 12.49
CA THR A 63 7.06 -10.24 12.57
C THR A 63 6.49 -9.77 13.91
N GLY A 64 5.19 -9.56 13.98
CA GLY A 64 4.49 -9.15 15.20
C GLY A 64 3.40 -8.13 14.94
N TYR A 65 2.63 -7.82 15.97
CA TYR A 65 1.56 -6.85 15.89
C TYR A 65 2.09 -5.42 15.80
N GLY A 66 1.27 -4.53 15.21
CA GLY A 66 1.64 -3.13 15.03
C GLY A 66 1.91 -2.41 16.35
N GLN A 67 1.10 -2.69 17.38
CA GLN A 67 1.23 -2.12 18.73
C GLN A 67 2.50 -2.55 19.48
N ASP A 68 3.09 -3.68 19.10
CA ASP A 68 4.30 -4.21 19.72
C ASP A 68 5.53 -3.94 18.83
N ALA A 69 5.73 -4.74 17.79
CA ALA A 69 6.89 -4.64 16.91
C ALA A 69 6.91 -3.31 16.13
N GLY A 70 5.74 -2.87 15.61
CA GLY A 70 5.63 -1.61 14.86
C GLY A 70 5.93 -0.39 15.71
N LYS A 71 5.37 -0.33 16.91
CA LYS A 71 5.60 0.76 17.87
C LYS A 71 7.08 0.83 18.28
N ARG A 72 7.69 -0.32 18.63
CA ARG A 72 9.10 -0.37 19.02
C ARG A 72 10.01 0.08 17.89
N LEU A 73 9.74 -0.35 16.66
CA LEU A 73 10.49 0.09 15.48
C LEU A 73 10.37 1.61 15.26
N ALA A 74 9.16 2.16 15.43
CA ALA A 74 8.91 3.59 15.25
C ALA A 74 9.55 4.46 16.34
N LEU A 75 9.60 3.98 17.58
CA LEU A 75 10.21 4.70 18.71
C LEU A 75 11.74 4.53 18.80
N HIS A 76 12.33 3.56 18.06
CA HIS A 76 13.76 3.24 18.23
C HIS A 76 14.67 4.42 17.83
N PRO A 77 15.58 4.88 18.68
CA PRO A 77 16.41 6.08 18.41
C PRO A 77 17.36 5.91 17.23
N ASP A 78 17.83 4.69 16.94
CA ASP A 78 18.75 4.41 15.84
C ASP A 78 18.05 4.24 14.48
N VAL A 79 16.72 4.23 14.44
CA VAL A 79 15.96 4.24 13.19
C VAL A 79 15.88 5.67 12.67
N ALA A 80 16.48 5.90 11.50
CA ALA A 80 16.57 7.24 10.90
C ALA A 80 15.31 7.67 10.13
N LYS A 81 14.52 6.70 9.66
CA LYS A 81 13.30 6.96 8.89
C LYS A 81 12.31 5.80 9.04
N ILE A 82 11.02 6.13 9.08
CA ILE A 82 9.94 5.16 8.88
C ILE A 82 9.32 5.35 7.50
N SER A 83 9.20 4.25 6.75
CA SER A 83 8.41 4.17 5.51
C SER A 83 7.22 3.25 5.75
N PHE A 84 6.02 3.80 5.69
CA PHE A 84 4.79 3.13 6.08
C PHE A 84 3.78 3.11 4.93
N THR A 85 3.07 2.00 4.78
CA THR A 85 1.81 1.93 4.03
C THR A 85 0.77 1.21 4.88
N GLY A 86 -0.41 1.84 5.03
CA GLY A 86 -1.51 1.29 5.81
C GLY A 86 -2.62 2.31 6.09
N SER A 87 -3.28 2.20 7.24
CA SER A 87 -4.38 3.10 7.58
C SER A 87 -3.89 4.50 8.00
N THR A 88 -4.71 5.52 7.70
CA THR A 88 -4.45 6.91 8.12
C THR A 88 -4.30 7.04 9.63
N GLY A 89 -5.08 6.29 10.42
CA GLY A 89 -4.98 6.28 11.89
C GLY A 89 -3.62 5.83 12.39
N VAL A 90 -3.09 4.75 11.82
CA VAL A 90 -1.73 4.28 12.16
C VAL A 90 -0.67 5.26 11.65
N GLY A 91 -0.86 5.86 10.46
CA GLY A 91 0.03 6.90 9.96
C GLY A 91 0.18 8.08 10.93
N LYS A 92 -0.93 8.59 11.46
CA LYS A 92 -0.94 9.63 12.50
C LYS A 92 -0.18 9.19 13.76
N GLN A 93 -0.38 7.94 14.19
CA GLN A 93 0.32 7.39 15.36
C GLN A 93 1.83 7.32 15.14
N LEU A 94 2.28 6.97 13.94
CA LEU A 94 3.71 6.95 13.60
C LEU A 94 4.34 8.35 13.62
N MET A 95 3.60 9.38 13.23
CA MET A 95 4.04 10.77 13.37
C MET A 95 4.23 11.17 14.84
N ILE A 96 3.31 10.73 15.73
CA ILE A 96 3.44 10.94 17.17
C ILE A 96 4.71 10.24 17.70
N TYR A 97 4.92 8.97 17.37
CA TYR A 97 6.10 8.22 17.79
C TYR A 97 7.42 8.83 17.28
N ALA A 98 7.41 9.40 16.07
CA ALA A 98 8.58 10.11 15.57
C ALA A 98 8.88 11.36 16.41
N GLY A 99 7.85 12.12 16.81
CA GLY A 99 7.98 13.26 17.70
C GLY A 99 8.43 12.90 19.11
N GLU A 100 7.95 11.78 19.64
CA GLU A 100 8.31 11.27 20.97
C GLU A 100 9.72 10.64 21.04
N SER A 101 10.37 10.42 19.90
CA SER A 101 11.68 9.78 19.83
C SER A 101 12.77 10.75 19.33
N ASN A 102 13.33 10.50 18.16
CA ASN A 102 14.47 11.22 17.60
C ASN A 102 14.10 12.18 16.45
N LEU A 103 12.83 12.53 16.29
CA LEU A 103 12.31 13.36 15.19
C LEU A 103 12.61 12.76 13.79
N LYS A 104 12.63 11.43 13.69
CA LYS A 104 12.90 10.73 12.43
C LYS A 104 11.90 11.10 11.33
N ARG A 105 12.35 11.02 10.10
CA ARG A 105 11.47 11.23 8.95
C ARG A 105 10.43 10.11 8.85
N VAL A 106 9.20 10.49 8.54
CA VAL A 106 8.10 9.54 8.30
C VAL A 106 7.55 9.77 6.90
N ALA A 107 7.59 8.74 6.06
CA ALA A 107 6.92 8.71 4.77
C ALA A 107 5.68 7.82 4.87
N LEU A 108 4.53 8.38 4.52
CA LEU A 108 3.22 7.74 4.69
C LEU A 108 2.55 7.54 3.33
N GLU A 109 2.15 6.31 3.07
CA GLU A 109 1.20 5.93 2.03
C GLU A 109 -0.06 5.42 2.72
N THR A 110 -1.19 6.08 2.48
CA THR A 110 -2.45 5.75 3.17
C THR A 110 -3.60 5.61 2.20
N GLY A 111 -4.74 5.12 2.67
CA GLY A 111 -5.92 4.94 1.85
C GLY A 111 -6.53 6.26 1.37
N GLY A 112 -7.32 6.16 0.32
CA GLY A 112 -8.01 7.29 -0.30
C GLY A 112 -9.41 6.93 -0.76
N LYS A 113 -10.07 7.90 -1.41
CA LYS A 113 -11.34 7.79 -2.12
C LYS A 113 -11.17 8.42 -3.51
N SER A 114 -10.38 7.75 -4.36
CA SER A 114 -10.01 8.28 -5.68
C SER A 114 -11.22 8.42 -6.59
N PRO A 115 -11.37 9.52 -7.34
CA PRO A 115 -12.42 9.67 -8.34
C PRO A 115 -12.03 8.98 -9.65
N GLN A 116 -13.03 8.46 -10.34
CA GLN A 116 -13.01 8.15 -11.76
C GLN A 116 -13.96 9.12 -12.46
N ILE A 117 -13.49 9.84 -13.47
CA ILE A 117 -14.25 10.91 -14.13
C ILE A 117 -14.58 10.48 -15.56
N PHE A 118 -15.86 10.52 -15.93
CA PHE A 118 -16.36 10.12 -17.23
C PHE A 118 -17.11 11.29 -17.88
N MET A 119 -16.57 11.76 -19.01
CA MET A 119 -17.12 12.87 -19.80
C MET A 119 -17.92 12.31 -20.98
N PRO A 120 -18.82 13.10 -21.62
CA PRO A 120 -19.73 12.61 -22.68
C PRO A 120 -19.01 12.25 -23.99
N ASP A 121 -17.78 12.66 -24.20
CA ASP A 121 -16.96 12.39 -25.38
C ASP A 121 -16.18 11.08 -25.32
N LEU A 122 -16.71 10.08 -24.59
CA LEU A 122 -16.11 8.76 -24.53
C LEU A 122 -16.09 8.09 -25.91
N ALA A 123 -14.91 7.61 -26.31
CA ALA A 123 -14.76 6.87 -27.55
C ALA A 123 -15.47 5.50 -27.52
N ASP A 124 -15.54 4.86 -26.34
CA ASP A 124 -16.16 3.56 -26.13
C ASP A 124 -16.74 3.50 -24.71
N MET A 125 -18.04 3.46 -24.60
CA MET A 125 -18.78 3.43 -23.34
C MET A 125 -18.59 2.09 -22.60
N ASP A 126 -18.58 0.96 -23.30
CA ASP A 126 -18.45 -0.35 -22.68
C ASP A 126 -17.02 -0.54 -22.13
N ALA A 127 -16.01 -0.11 -22.86
CA ALA A 127 -14.64 -0.10 -22.35
C ALA A 127 -14.46 0.84 -21.16
N ALA A 128 -15.16 1.97 -21.11
CA ALA A 128 -15.14 2.88 -19.98
C ALA A 128 -15.79 2.25 -18.72
N VAL A 129 -16.91 1.55 -18.91
CA VAL A 129 -17.59 0.78 -17.85
C VAL A 129 -16.69 -0.35 -17.33
N ASP A 130 -16.06 -1.15 -18.19
CA ASP A 130 -15.15 -2.20 -17.78
C ASP A 130 -13.96 -1.65 -16.98
N ARG A 131 -13.40 -0.51 -17.38
CA ARG A 131 -12.33 0.16 -16.61
C ARG A 131 -12.82 0.68 -15.26
N ALA A 132 -14.05 1.20 -15.20
CA ALA A 132 -14.64 1.65 -13.95
C ALA A 132 -14.80 0.50 -12.96
N ILE A 133 -15.26 -0.65 -13.43
CA ILE A 133 -15.42 -1.89 -12.66
C ILE A 133 -14.07 -2.39 -12.17
N MET A 134 -13.08 -2.53 -13.06
CA MET A 134 -11.73 -2.91 -12.67
C MET A 134 -11.14 -1.94 -11.64
N GLY A 135 -11.34 -0.64 -11.83
CA GLY A 135 -10.80 0.41 -10.95
C GLY A 135 -11.30 0.37 -9.52
N ILE A 136 -12.43 -0.28 -9.25
CA ILE A 136 -12.97 -0.43 -7.89
C ILE A 136 -12.95 -1.86 -7.37
N PHE A 137 -13.21 -2.88 -8.20
CA PHE A 137 -13.36 -4.26 -7.73
C PHE A 137 -12.08 -5.09 -7.82
N ASP A 138 -11.01 -4.58 -8.45
CA ASP A 138 -9.71 -5.23 -8.41
C ASP A 138 -9.29 -5.49 -6.96
N ASN A 139 -8.70 -6.68 -6.71
CA ASN A 139 -8.34 -7.15 -5.38
C ASN A 139 -9.47 -6.99 -4.33
N ALA A 140 -10.74 -7.23 -4.74
CA ALA A 140 -11.95 -7.04 -3.91
C ALA A 140 -12.10 -5.61 -3.36
N GLY A 141 -11.63 -4.60 -4.10
CA GLY A 141 -11.66 -3.19 -3.69
C GLY A 141 -10.64 -2.81 -2.61
N GLN A 142 -9.75 -3.73 -2.26
CA GLN A 142 -8.76 -3.55 -1.18
C GLN A 142 -7.49 -2.85 -1.69
N VAL A 143 -7.67 -1.70 -2.33
CA VAL A 143 -6.60 -0.94 -2.97
C VAL A 143 -6.62 0.51 -2.49
N CYS A 144 -5.48 1.05 -2.10
CA CYS A 144 -5.38 2.41 -1.54
C CYS A 144 -5.82 3.50 -2.53
N ASN A 145 -5.65 3.28 -3.83
CA ASN A 145 -6.07 4.18 -4.91
C ASN A 145 -7.30 3.69 -5.68
N ALA A 146 -8.07 2.74 -5.12
CA ALA A 146 -9.30 2.27 -5.75
C ALA A 146 -10.22 3.43 -6.13
N GLY A 147 -10.73 3.40 -7.36
CA GLY A 147 -11.62 4.40 -7.92
C GLY A 147 -13.04 4.30 -7.36
N SER A 148 -13.19 4.59 -6.07
CA SER A 148 -14.41 4.36 -5.30
C SER A 148 -15.48 5.44 -5.47
N ARG A 149 -15.24 6.46 -6.30
CA ARG A 149 -16.22 7.51 -6.65
C ARG A 149 -16.28 7.63 -8.15
N LEU A 150 -17.45 7.35 -8.70
CA LEU A 150 -17.71 7.56 -10.12
C LEU A 150 -18.36 8.94 -10.31
N LEU A 151 -17.67 9.85 -10.99
CA LEU A 151 -18.15 11.17 -11.37
C LEU A 151 -18.50 11.12 -12.85
N VAL A 152 -19.78 10.94 -13.14
CA VAL A 152 -20.29 10.73 -14.50
C VAL A 152 -21.04 11.99 -14.95
N HIS A 153 -20.70 12.53 -16.13
CA HIS A 153 -21.40 13.68 -16.70
C HIS A 153 -22.89 13.38 -16.88
N ALA A 154 -23.75 14.38 -16.65
CA ALA A 154 -25.21 14.22 -16.66
C ALA A 154 -25.74 13.58 -17.94
N ASP A 155 -25.19 13.97 -19.10
CA ASP A 155 -25.69 13.51 -20.43
C ASP A 155 -25.50 12.01 -20.66
N ILE A 156 -24.58 11.36 -19.96
CA ILE A 156 -24.28 9.93 -20.09
C ILE A 156 -24.58 9.13 -18.81
N HIS A 157 -25.03 9.80 -17.75
CA HIS A 157 -25.13 9.20 -16.41
C HIS A 157 -26.03 7.97 -16.38
N GLU A 158 -27.24 8.06 -16.92
CA GLU A 158 -28.22 6.97 -16.84
C GLU A 158 -27.76 5.72 -17.62
N ASP A 159 -27.26 5.91 -18.85
CA ASP A 159 -26.77 4.82 -19.69
C ASP A 159 -25.50 4.18 -19.07
N PHE A 160 -24.58 5.02 -18.59
CA PHE A 160 -23.36 4.54 -17.92
C PHE A 160 -23.70 3.69 -16.68
N VAL A 161 -24.57 4.17 -15.80
CA VAL A 161 -24.95 3.48 -14.57
C VAL A 161 -25.67 2.18 -14.87
N ALA A 162 -26.60 2.17 -15.86
CA ALA A 162 -27.32 0.95 -16.25
C ALA A 162 -26.34 -0.14 -16.74
N ARG A 163 -25.39 0.22 -17.61
CA ARG A 163 -24.35 -0.70 -18.10
C ARG A 163 -23.44 -1.16 -16.97
N PHE A 164 -23.02 -0.24 -16.10
CA PHE A 164 -22.16 -0.57 -14.97
C PHE A 164 -22.80 -1.61 -14.03
N VAL A 165 -24.05 -1.41 -13.64
CA VAL A 165 -24.78 -2.34 -12.76
C VAL A 165 -24.95 -3.70 -13.42
N LYS A 166 -25.37 -3.73 -14.71
CA LYS A 166 -25.49 -4.97 -15.47
C LYS A 166 -24.17 -5.72 -15.52
N ARG A 167 -23.10 -5.05 -15.93
CA ARG A 167 -21.79 -5.66 -16.13
C ARG A 167 -21.14 -6.13 -14.81
N ALA A 168 -21.30 -5.35 -13.74
CA ALA A 168 -20.84 -5.76 -12.41
C ALA A 168 -21.56 -7.01 -11.91
N GLY A 169 -22.89 -7.11 -12.14
CA GLY A 169 -23.68 -8.31 -11.83
C GLY A 169 -23.21 -9.57 -12.58
N GLU A 170 -22.79 -9.43 -13.85
CA GLU A 170 -22.27 -10.57 -14.64
C GLU A 170 -20.92 -11.09 -14.15
N LEU A 171 -20.09 -10.24 -13.54
CA LEU A 171 -18.73 -10.59 -13.13
C LEU A 171 -18.63 -11.07 -11.68
N TYR A 172 -19.56 -10.68 -10.82
CA TYR A 172 -19.44 -10.88 -9.36
C TYR A 172 -20.68 -11.53 -8.72
N THR A 173 -21.44 -12.32 -9.49
CA THR A 173 -22.55 -13.15 -8.98
C THR A 173 -22.16 -14.60 -8.75
#